data_13c6570e287e121426898aea30614b65
#
_entry.id   13c6570e287e121426898aea30614b65
#
_cell.length_a   1.000
_cell.length_b   1.000
_cell.length_c   1.000
_cell.angle_alpha   90.00
_cell.angle_beta   90.00
_cell.angle_gamma   90.00
#
_symmetry.space_group_name_H-M   'P 1'
#
loop_
_entity.id
_entity.type
_entity.pdbx_description
1 polymer ?
#
loop_
_entity_poly.entity_id
_entity_poly.type
_entity_poly.pdbx_seq_one_letter_code
_entity_poly.pdbx_strand_id
1 'polypeptide(L)'
;MYLFKNKRERVAVYIDGSNFYNYLKDKEINFPRGLKFNLNVFVNFLVGDKRECISKRYYTGIFSNIDGSRKSSELVKGQQKFLSEIEKEGFTIKGGRIIKHSDGTFKEKGTDVKIAADLIIGAIDNLYDTAILVSSDTDLIPAIKYIKYKGKKLEYVGFSHDPSFAMLKCADLSVLLLPRDIEKFKEKTLLT
;
A
#
# COMPACT_ATOMS: atom_id res chain seq x y z
N MET A 1 27.25 12.93 31.28
CA MET A 1 26.19 11.92 31.20
C MET A 1 25.51 12.08 29.85
N TYR A 2 26.00 11.36 28.82
CA TYR A 2 25.42 11.40 27.49
C TYR A 2 24.09 10.61 27.51
N LEU A 3 22.97 11.32 27.45
CA LEU A 3 21.66 10.71 27.23
C LEU A 3 21.68 10.15 25.80
N PHE A 4 21.85 8.83 25.67
CA PHE A 4 21.55 8.12 24.44
C PHE A 4 20.04 8.28 24.21
N LYS A 5 19.67 9.26 23.40
CA LYS A 5 18.32 9.37 22.85
C LYS A 5 18.11 8.07 22.06
N ASN A 6 17.35 7.12 22.60
CA ASN A 6 16.95 5.92 21.85
C ASN A 6 16.26 6.39 20.58
N LYS A 7 17.00 6.34 19.47
CA LYS A 7 16.48 6.71 18.16
C LYS A 7 15.40 5.69 17.78
N ARG A 8 14.16 6.14 17.64
CA ARG A 8 13.07 5.27 17.20
C ARG A 8 13.40 4.71 15.81
N GLU A 9 13.03 3.47 15.56
CA GLU A 9 13.13 2.83 14.25
C GLU A 9 12.25 3.59 13.25
N ARG A 10 12.86 4.04 12.16
CA ARG A 10 12.17 4.79 11.09
C ARG A 10 11.51 3.81 10.12
N VAL A 11 10.20 3.92 9.98
CA VAL A 11 9.39 3.03 9.14
C VAL A 11 8.80 3.79 7.98
N ALA A 12 9.01 3.28 6.76
CA ALA A 12 8.33 3.74 5.56
C ALA A 12 7.31 2.68 5.11
N VAL A 13 6.07 3.11 4.85
CA VAL A 13 4.98 2.22 4.46
C VAL A 13 4.67 2.40 2.98
N TYR A 14 4.63 1.29 2.24
CA TYR A 14 4.38 1.20 0.81
C TYR A 14 3.14 0.35 0.59
N ILE A 15 2.05 0.95 0.11
CA ILE A 15 0.78 0.25 -0.15
C ILE A 15 0.56 0.19 -1.65
N ASP A 16 0.59 -1.01 -2.21
CA ASP A 16 0.10 -1.28 -3.55
C ASP A 16 -1.44 -1.26 -3.52
N GLY A 17 -2.02 -0.14 -3.93
CA GLY A 17 -3.45 0.10 -3.83
C GLY A 17 -4.26 -0.84 -4.71
N SER A 18 -3.76 -1.22 -5.88
CA SER A 18 -4.45 -2.13 -6.80
C SER A 18 -4.48 -3.55 -6.24
N ASN A 19 -3.34 -4.04 -5.75
CA ASN A 19 -3.22 -5.34 -5.12
C ASN A 19 -4.09 -5.39 -3.83
N PHE A 20 -3.97 -4.39 -2.97
CA PHE A 20 -4.75 -4.26 -1.74
C PHE A 20 -6.27 -4.22 -1.97
N TYR A 21 -6.71 -3.44 -2.97
CA TYR A 21 -8.11 -3.33 -3.33
C TYR A 21 -8.70 -4.65 -3.83
N ASN A 22 -7.92 -5.42 -4.60
CA ASN A 22 -8.33 -6.73 -5.08
C ASN A 22 -8.56 -7.69 -3.92
N TYR A 23 -7.67 -7.70 -2.92
CA TYR A 23 -7.87 -8.50 -1.71
C TYR A 23 -9.10 -8.09 -0.90
N LEU A 24 -9.37 -6.79 -0.76
CA LEU A 24 -10.58 -6.34 -0.06
C LEU A 24 -11.88 -6.80 -0.75
N LYS A 25 -11.84 -7.00 -2.07
CA LYS A 25 -12.97 -7.50 -2.87
C LYS A 25 -13.08 -9.01 -2.90
N ASP A 26 -12.07 -9.72 -2.44
CA ASP A 26 -12.11 -11.17 -2.41
C ASP A 26 -13.29 -11.69 -1.60
N LYS A 27 -13.83 -12.86 -1.99
CA LYS A 27 -14.99 -13.46 -1.36
C LYS A 27 -14.78 -13.81 0.10
N GLU A 28 -13.55 -14.18 0.46
CA GLU A 28 -13.15 -14.50 1.83
C GLU A 28 -13.16 -13.27 2.75
N ILE A 29 -12.80 -12.09 2.21
CA ILE A 29 -12.81 -10.82 2.93
C ILE A 29 -14.18 -10.16 2.85
N ASN A 30 -14.78 -10.16 1.67
CA ASN A 30 -16.08 -9.57 1.37
C ASN A 30 -16.31 -8.20 2.01
N PHE A 31 -15.34 -7.30 1.83
CA PHE A 31 -15.43 -5.95 2.38
C PHE A 31 -16.65 -5.24 1.79
N PRO A 32 -17.60 -4.74 2.62
CA PRO A 32 -18.87 -4.22 2.13
C PRO A 32 -18.69 -3.06 1.15
N ARG A 33 -19.42 -3.11 0.03
CA ARG A 33 -19.44 -2.01 -0.94
C ARG A 33 -19.97 -0.74 -0.27
N GLY A 34 -19.26 0.37 -0.49
CA GLY A 34 -19.64 1.69 0.07
C GLY A 34 -19.11 1.97 1.47
N LEU A 35 -18.57 0.98 2.17
CA LEU A 35 -17.79 1.28 3.38
C LEU A 35 -16.40 1.76 3.01
N LYS A 36 -15.87 2.68 3.81
CA LYS A 36 -14.50 3.14 3.69
C LYS A 36 -13.57 2.33 4.58
N PHE A 37 -12.41 2.00 4.04
CA PHE A 37 -11.32 1.40 4.79
C PHE A 37 -10.42 2.54 5.33
N ASN A 38 -10.22 2.58 6.64
CA ASN A 38 -9.38 3.59 7.28
C ASN A 38 -7.91 3.22 7.16
N LEU A 39 -7.28 3.73 6.10
CA LEU A 39 -5.86 3.48 5.81
C LEU A 39 -4.93 4.04 6.90
N ASN A 40 -5.32 5.13 7.56
CA ASN A 40 -4.49 5.74 8.58
C ASN A 40 -4.45 4.89 9.86
N VAL A 41 -5.61 4.38 10.30
CA VAL A 41 -5.68 3.42 11.42
C VAL A 41 -4.92 2.14 11.08
N PHE A 42 -5.02 1.66 9.85
CA PHE A 42 -4.30 0.49 9.37
C PHE A 42 -2.78 0.69 9.40
N VAL A 43 -2.28 1.81 8.89
CA VAL A 43 -0.85 2.12 8.93
C VAL A 43 -0.35 2.24 10.38
N ASN A 44 -1.11 2.90 11.25
CA ASN A 44 -0.75 3.00 12.66
C ASN A 44 -0.68 1.63 13.35
N PHE A 45 -1.61 0.73 13.02
CA PHE A 45 -1.58 -0.66 13.48
C PHE A 45 -0.31 -1.39 13.02
N LEU A 46 0.08 -1.25 11.76
CA LEU A 46 1.28 -1.89 11.19
C LEU A 46 2.56 -1.33 11.79
N VAL A 47 2.65 -0.02 11.96
CA VAL A 47 3.85 0.65 12.49
C VAL A 47 3.99 0.40 14.00
N GLY A 48 2.88 0.44 14.74
CA GLY A 48 2.88 0.31 16.20
C GLY A 48 3.49 1.53 16.93
N ASP A 49 3.32 1.59 18.25
CA ASP A 49 3.61 2.79 19.06
C ASP A 49 5.10 3.07 19.29
N LYS A 50 5.96 2.06 19.13
CA LYS A 50 7.39 2.16 19.47
C LYS A 50 8.25 2.64 18.30
N ARG A 51 7.70 2.67 17.08
CA ARG A 51 8.38 3.06 15.86
C ARG A 51 7.89 4.41 15.35
N GLU A 52 8.62 5.02 14.44
CA GLU A 52 8.28 6.29 13.82
C GLU A 52 7.88 6.08 12.36
N CYS A 53 6.65 6.38 11.99
CA CYS A 53 6.21 6.38 10.61
C CYS A 53 6.73 7.64 9.91
N ILE A 54 7.78 7.51 9.10
CA ILE A 54 8.41 8.64 8.41
C ILE A 54 7.81 8.89 7.03
N SER A 55 7.11 7.92 6.45
CA SER A 55 6.50 8.03 5.11
C SER A 55 5.36 7.03 4.95
N LYS A 56 4.24 7.50 4.39
CA LYS A 56 3.10 6.68 3.96
C LYS A 56 2.90 6.90 2.46
N ARG A 57 3.09 5.86 1.64
CA ARG A 57 2.97 5.95 0.18
C ARG A 57 1.89 5.01 -0.31
N TYR A 58 1.01 5.53 -1.15
CA TYR A 58 -0.07 4.78 -1.78
C TYR A 58 0.12 4.77 -3.29
N TYR A 59 0.25 3.59 -3.87
CA TYR A 59 0.50 3.39 -5.30
C TYR A 59 -0.76 2.89 -5.97
N THR A 60 -1.15 3.49 -7.09
CA THR A 60 -2.34 3.08 -7.84
C THR A 60 -2.29 3.59 -9.27
N GLY A 61 -2.95 2.90 -10.18
CA GLY A 61 -3.20 3.44 -11.51
C GLY A 61 -4.15 4.64 -11.45
N ILE A 62 -3.81 5.70 -12.15
CA ILE A 62 -4.66 6.90 -12.24
C ILE A 62 -5.58 6.78 -13.44
N PHE A 63 -6.89 6.85 -13.20
CA PHE A 63 -7.89 6.93 -14.26
C PHE A 63 -7.82 8.30 -14.93
N SER A 64 -7.80 8.28 -16.28
CA SER A 64 -8.08 9.45 -17.10
C SER A 64 -9.42 9.27 -17.77
N ASN A 65 -10.08 10.37 -18.15
CA ASN A 65 -11.32 10.30 -18.91
C ASN A 65 -11.00 9.94 -20.37
N ILE A 66 -10.87 8.63 -20.63
CA ILE A 66 -10.33 8.10 -21.89
C ILE A 66 -11.38 8.13 -23.02
N ASP A 67 -12.67 7.96 -22.69
CA ASP A 67 -13.74 7.79 -23.67
C ASP A 67 -14.86 8.84 -23.58
N GLY A 68 -14.74 9.83 -22.70
CA GLY A 68 -15.74 10.89 -22.51
C GLY A 68 -17.07 10.42 -21.92
N SER A 69 -17.21 9.13 -21.61
CA SER A 69 -18.47 8.59 -21.11
C SER A 69 -18.77 9.08 -19.68
N ARG A 70 -20.06 9.15 -19.33
CA ARG A 70 -20.51 9.47 -17.97
C ARG A 70 -19.92 8.51 -16.95
N LYS A 71 -19.87 7.21 -17.27
CA LYS A 71 -19.32 6.17 -16.40
C LYS A 71 -17.82 6.39 -16.13
N SER A 72 -17.06 6.72 -17.17
CA SER A 72 -15.63 7.04 -17.04
C SER A 72 -15.42 8.28 -16.17
N SER A 73 -16.23 9.32 -16.37
CA SER A 73 -16.19 10.55 -15.57
C SER A 73 -16.51 10.30 -14.10
N GLU A 74 -17.48 9.44 -13.78
CA GLU A 74 -17.83 9.06 -12.42
C GLU A 74 -16.71 8.28 -11.72
N LEU A 75 -16.05 7.37 -12.43
CA LEU A 75 -14.89 6.63 -11.90
C LEU A 75 -13.71 7.56 -11.58
N VAL A 76 -13.39 8.49 -12.49
CA VAL A 76 -12.33 9.48 -12.28
C VAL A 76 -12.63 10.34 -11.05
N LYS A 77 -13.86 10.87 -10.95
CA LYS A 77 -14.28 11.70 -9.80
C LYS A 77 -14.20 10.92 -8.49
N GLY A 78 -14.68 9.67 -8.47
CA GLY A 78 -14.62 8.80 -7.29
C GLY A 78 -13.19 8.54 -6.84
N GLN A 79 -12.29 8.23 -7.78
CA GLN A 79 -10.88 8.03 -7.46
C GLN A 79 -10.23 9.31 -6.97
N GLN A 80 -10.44 10.45 -7.63
CA GLN A 80 -9.87 11.73 -7.23
C GLN A 80 -10.31 12.12 -5.81
N LYS A 81 -11.60 11.92 -5.49
CA LYS A 81 -12.10 12.17 -4.13
C LYS A 81 -11.37 11.31 -3.10
N PHE A 82 -11.27 10.00 -3.33
CA PHE A 82 -10.56 9.08 -2.45
C PHE A 82 -9.10 9.47 -2.27
N LEU A 83 -8.38 9.72 -3.36
CA LEU A 83 -6.96 10.09 -3.31
C LEU A 83 -6.75 11.40 -2.55
N SER A 84 -7.60 12.41 -2.79
CA SER A 84 -7.54 13.68 -2.04
C SER A 84 -7.83 13.51 -0.55
N GLU A 85 -8.70 12.57 -0.16
CA GLU A 85 -8.97 12.26 1.24
C GLU A 85 -7.72 11.67 1.93
N ILE A 86 -7.08 10.67 1.32
CA ILE A 86 -5.88 10.06 1.92
C ILE A 86 -4.63 10.96 1.86
N GLU A 87 -4.53 11.86 0.88
CA GLU A 87 -3.48 12.90 0.87
C GLU A 87 -3.59 13.82 2.09
N LYS A 88 -4.80 14.23 2.48
CA LYS A 88 -5.04 15.01 3.69
C LYS A 88 -4.64 14.26 4.97
N GLU A 89 -4.66 12.93 4.94
CA GLU A 89 -4.18 12.06 6.02
C GLU A 89 -2.66 11.86 5.99
N GLY A 90 -1.95 12.52 5.09
CA GLY A 90 -0.48 12.51 4.97
C GLY A 90 0.08 11.38 4.11
N PHE A 91 -0.73 10.77 3.23
CA PHE A 91 -0.23 9.84 2.23
C PHE A 91 0.36 10.58 1.03
N THR A 92 1.48 10.09 0.53
CA THR A 92 2.02 10.50 -0.77
C THR A 92 1.48 9.57 -1.85
N ILE A 93 0.73 10.12 -2.81
CA ILE A 93 0.16 9.34 -3.91
C ILE A 93 1.19 9.19 -5.04
N LYS A 94 1.37 7.97 -5.50
CA LYS A 94 2.26 7.60 -6.61
C LYS A 94 1.45 6.92 -7.71
N GLY A 95 1.05 7.71 -8.72
CA GLY A 95 0.20 7.22 -9.80
C GLY A 95 0.95 6.45 -10.90
N GLY A 96 0.50 5.23 -11.22
CA GLY A 96 0.74 4.56 -12.50
C GLY A 96 -0.16 5.12 -13.60
N ARG A 97 -0.04 4.59 -14.82
CA ARG A 97 -0.94 4.92 -15.93
C ARG A 97 -1.94 3.80 -16.15
N ILE A 98 -3.20 4.13 -16.38
CA ILE A 98 -4.19 3.18 -16.86
C ILE A 98 -4.31 3.34 -18.37
N ILE A 99 -4.08 2.25 -19.10
CA ILE A 99 -4.17 2.20 -20.54
C ILE A 99 -5.39 1.35 -20.93
N LYS A 100 -6.24 1.89 -21.78
CA LYS A 100 -7.34 1.14 -22.40
C LYS A 100 -6.80 0.38 -23.60
N HIS A 101 -7.01 -0.93 -23.64
CA HIS A 101 -6.69 -1.76 -24.79
C HIS A 101 -7.82 -1.74 -25.82
N SER A 102 -7.52 -2.19 -27.05
CA SER A 102 -8.47 -2.26 -28.16
C SER A 102 -9.67 -3.19 -27.90
N ASP A 103 -9.50 -4.17 -27.01
CA ASP A 103 -10.55 -5.08 -26.53
C ASP A 103 -11.44 -4.48 -25.45
N GLY A 104 -11.23 -3.20 -25.07
CA GLY A 104 -11.97 -2.49 -24.03
C GLY A 104 -11.48 -2.74 -22.62
N THR A 105 -10.49 -3.60 -22.41
CA THR A 105 -9.90 -3.84 -21.08
C THR A 105 -9.00 -2.70 -20.65
N PHE A 106 -8.87 -2.50 -19.33
CA PHE A 106 -7.95 -1.53 -18.73
C PHE A 106 -6.78 -2.26 -18.09
N LYS A 107 -5.57 -1.81 -18.39
CA LYS A 107 -4.35 -2.33 -17.77
C LYS A 107 -3.58 -1.21 -17.11
N GLU A 108 -3.23 -1.44 -15.85
CA GLU A 108 -2.32 -0.57 -15.12
C GLU A 108 -0.88 -0.81 -15.56
N LYS A 109 -0.07 0.25 -15.65
CA LYS A 109 1.35 0.17 -15.97
C LYS A 109 2.19 1.09 -15.11
N GLY A 110 3.32 0.56 -14.66
CA GLY A 110 4.41 1.30 -14.03
C GLY A 110 4.24 1.53 -12.53
N THR A 111 3.22 0.98 -11.89
CA THR A 111 3.06 1.07 -10.43
C THR A 111 4.12 0.25 -9.72
N ASP A 112 4.34 -1.00 -10.11
CA ASP A 112 5.34 -1.91 -9.52
C ASP A 112 6.76 -1.35 -9.68
N VAL A 113 7.05 -0.79 -10.86
CA VAL A 113 8.35 -0.13 -11.12
C VAL A 113 8.55 1.06 -10.17
N LYS A 114 7.51 1.83 -9.87
CA LYS A 114 7.59 2.95 -8.92
C LYS A 114 7.78 2.48 -7.49
N ILE A 115 7.08 1.42 -7.08
CA ILE A 115 7.28 0.80 -5.77
C ILE A 115 8.73 0.33 -5.63
N ALA A 116 9.23 -0.44 -6.62
CA ALA A 116 10.59 -0.94 -6.63
C ALA A 116 11.63 0.19 -6.58
N ALA A 117 11.46 1.23 -7.41
CA ALA A 117 12.35 2.39 -7.44
C ALA A 117 12.35 3.13 -6.10
N ASP A 118 11.18 3.41 -5.53
CA ASP A 118 11.06 4.13 -4.26
C ASP A 118 11.62 3.32 -3.07
N LEU A 119 11.49 1.99 -3.07
CA LEU A 119 12.13 1.10 -2.10
C LEU A 119 13.67 1.22 -2.19
N ILE A 120 14.22 1.11 -3.40
CA ILE A 120 15.67 1.16 -3.64
C ILE A 120 16.24 2.53 -3.30
N ILE A 121 15.64 3.62 -3.80
CA ILE A 121 16.08 4.98 -3.54
C ILE A 121 16.06 5.27 -2.03
N GLY A 122 14.96 4.93 -1.35
CA GLY A 122 14.85 5.11 0.10
C GLY A 122 15.91 4.36 0.90
N ALA A 123 16.33 3.17 0.43
CA ALA A 123 17.41 2.40 1.04
C ALA A 123 18.80 3.02 0.80
N ILE A 124 19.07 3.47 -0.44
CA ILE A 124 20.32 4.12 -0.81
C ILE A 124 20.52 5.43 -0.04
N ASP A 125 19.47 6.25 0.01
CA ASP A 125 19.48 7.56 0.67
C ASP A 125 19.30 7.44 2.19
N ASN A 126 19.25 6.22 2.73
CA ASN A 126 19.08 5.95 4.16
C ASN A 126 17.88 6.68 4.78
N LEU A 127 16.76 6.72 4.04
CA LEU A 127 15.56 7.42 4.48
C LEU A 127 14.79 6.65 5.56
N TYR A 128 14.86 5.32 5.57
CA TYR A 128 14.17 4.44 6.53
C TYR A 128 15.11 3.35 7.06
N ASP A 129 14.72 2.71 8.14
CA ASP A 129 15.37 1.53 8.70
C ASP A 129 14.59 0.25 8.28
N THR A 130 13.25 0.34 8.27
CA THR A 130 12.35 -0.74 7.88
C THR A 130 11.34 -0.24 6.84
N ALA A 131 11.14 -1.02 5.79
CA ALA A 131 10.05 -0.85 4.83
C ALA A 131 8.93 -1.84 5.16
N ILE A 132 7.70 -1.35 5.31
CA ILE A 132 6.48 -2.18 5.35
C ILE A 132 5.87 -2.17 3.96
N LEU A 133 5.73 -3.33 3.33
CA LEU A 133 5.19 -3.48 1.99
C LEU A 133 3.87 -4.25 2.04
N VAL A 134 2.80 -3.59 1.64
CA VAL A 134 1.46 -4.18 1.50
C VAL A 134 1.24 -4.50 0.03
N SER A 135 1.76 -5.64 -0.40
CA SER A 135 1.61 -6.20 -1.75
C SER A 135 2.09 -7.66 -1.77
N SER A 136 1.41 -8.52 -2.48
CA SER A 136 1.83 -9.91 -2.73
C SER A 136 2.53 -10.09 -4.08
N ASP A 137 2.85 -8.99 -4.77
CA ASP A 137 3.48 -9.03 -6.08
C ASP A 137 4.95 -9.48 -5.97
N THR A 138 5.24 -10.61 -6.62
CA THR A 138 6.57 -11.23 -6.62
C THR A 138 7.58 -10.51 -7.51
N ASP A 139 7.13 -9.65 -8.43
CA ASP A 139 8.01 -8.85 -9.28
C ASP A 139 8.81 -7.82 -8.47
N LEU A 140 8.40 -7.54 -7.23
CA LEU A 140 9.11 -6.69 -6.28
C LEU A 140 10.28 -7.38 -5.57
N ILE A 141 10.40 -8.73 -5.67
CA ILE A 141 11.46 -9.50 -4.98
C ILE A 141 12.89 -9.02 -5.30
N PRO A 142 13.24 -8.65 -6.55
CA PRO A 142 14.59 -8.11 -6.82
C PRO A 142 14.89 -6.83 -6.03
N ALA A 143 13.92 -5.91 -5.93
CA ALA A 143 14.06 -4.70 -5.13
C ALA A 143 14.20 -5.01 -3.63
N ILE A 144 13.40 -5.96 -3.13
CA ILE A 144 13.46 -6.43 -1.74
C ILE A 144 14.83 -7.00 -1.40
N LYS A 145 15.37 -7.87 -2.23
CA LYS A 145 16.72 -8.43 -2.04
C LYS A 145 17.79 -7.34 -1.99
N TYR A 146 17.65 -6.32 -2.85
CA TYR A 146 18.60 -5.22 -2.89
C TYR A 146 18.55 -4.35 -1.62
N ILE A 147 17.36 -3.97 -1.14
CA ILE A 147 17.27 -3.17 0.09
C ILE A 147 17.79 -3.93 1.32
N LYS A 148 17.57 -5.24 1.37
CA LYS A 148 18.15 -6.12 2.41
C LYS A 148 19.68 -6.17 2.34
N TYR A 149 20.24 -6.27 1.12
CA TYR A 149 21.69 -6.14 0.92
C TYR A 149 22.23 -4.79 1.42
N LYS A 150 21.43 -3.71 1.34
CA LYS A 150 21.73 -2.39 1.90
C LYS A 150 21.50 -2.30 3.43
N GLY A 151 21.24 -3.41 4.09
CA GLY A 151 21.03 -3.48 5.55
C GLY A 151 19.68 -2.95 6.01
N LYS A 152 18.69 -2.81 5.11
CA LYS A 152 17.32 -2.45 5.46
C LYS A 152 16.48 -3.70 5.73
N LYS A 153 15.47 -3.55 6.59
CA LYS A 153 14.51 -4.61 6.86
C LYS A 153 13.29 -4.46 5.96
N LEU A 154 12.67 -5.59 5.60
CA LEU A 154 11.38 -5.64 4.96
C LEU A 154 10.36 -6.39 5.83
N GLU A 155 9.22 -5.77 6.05
CA GLU A 155 8.03 -6.39 6.61
C GLU A 155 6.99 -6.54 5.49
N TYR A 156 6.58 -7.79 5.24
CA TYR A 156 5.55 -8.12 4.25
C TYR A 156 4.18 -8.14 4.93
N VAL A 157 3.20 -7.48 4.32
CA VAL A 157 1.80 -7.53 4.74
C VAL A 157 0.98 -8.12 3.60
N GLY A 158 0.40 -9.29 3.86
CA GLY A 158 -0.46 -10.02 2.94
C GLY A 158 -1.76 -10.44 3.61
N PHE A 159 -2.52 -11.30 2.92
CA PHE A 159 -3.79 -11.83 3.41
C PHE A 159 -3.68 -13.33 3.64
N SER A 160 -4.28 -13.81 4.72
CA SER A 160 -4.12 -15.20 5.18
C SER A 160 -4.73 -16.25 4.24
N HIS A 161 -5.74 -15.87 3.46
CA HIS A 161 -6.43 -16.77 2.53
C HIS A 161 -5.67 -16.96 1.21
N ASP A 162 -4.79 -16.01 0.83
CA ASP A 162 -3.98 -16.08 -0.39
C ASP A 162 -2.59 -15.46 -0.17
N PRO A 163 -1.74 -16.06 0.68
CA PRO A 163 -0.42 -15.51 0.99
C PRO A 163 0.58 -15.81 -0.12
N SER A 164 1.41 -14.84 -0.48
CA SER A 164 2.54 -15.07 -1.38
C SER A 164 3.69 -15.77 -0.66
N PHE A 165 3.88 -17.06 -0.90
CA PHE A 165 4.96 -17.83 -0.29
C PHE A 165 6.36 -17.29 -0.62
N ALA A 166 6.52 -16.70 -1.81
CA ALA A 166 7.79 -16.10 -2.20
C ALA A 166 8.08 -14.83 -1.38
N MET A 167 7.06 -14.01 -1.12
CA MET A 167 7.18 -12.85 -0.24
C MET A 167 7.47 -13.25 1.22
N LEU A 168 6.79 -14.28 1.73
CA LEU A 168 7.05 -14.84 3.06
C LEU A 168 8.51 -15.26 3.25
N LYS A 169 9.11 -15.88 2.22
CA LYS A 169 10.52 -16.29 2.27
C LYS A 169 11.51 -15.12 2.18
N CYS A 170 11.11 -14.02 1.57
CA CYS A 170 12.00 -12.85 1.35
C CYS A 170 11.93 -11.84 2.49
N ALA A 171 10.82 -11.73 3.19
CA ALA A 171 10.62 -10.77 4.26
C ALA A 171 11.38 -11.14 5.55
N ASP A 172 11.71 -10.13 6.35
CA ASP A 172 12.26 -10.31 7.69
C ASP A 172 11.16 -10.57 8.72
N LEU A 173 9.99 -9.98 8.48
CA LEU A 173 8.76 -10.20 9.24
C LEU A 173 7.58 -10.27 8.26
N SER A 174 6.57 -11.05 8.60
CA SER A 174 5.35 -11.12 7.80
C SER A 174 4.11 -11.01 8.68
N VAL A 175 3.17 -10.16 8.25
CA VAL A 175 1.86 -9.99 8.86
C VAL A 175 0.82 -10.48 7.88
N LEU A 176 0.12 -11.57 8.20
CA LEU A 176 -0.98 -12.09 7.40
C LEU A 176 -2.29 -11.67 8.03
N LEU A 177 -2.99 -10.77 7.36
CA LEU A 177 -4.29 -10.25 7.80
C LEU A 177 -5.37 -11.32 7.67
N LEU A 178 -6.10 -11.53 8.75
CA LEU A 178 -7.29 -12.37 8.76
C LEU A 178 -8.53 -11.54 8.39
N PRO A 179 -9.61 -12.14 7.87
CA PRO A 179 -10.86 -11.43 7.58
C PRO A 179 -11.36 -10.60 8.78
N ARG A 180 -11.27 -11.16 9.99
CA ARG A 180 -11.64 -10.46 11.24
C ARG A 180 -10.78 -9.23 11.57
N ASP A 181 -9.54 -9.17 11.07
CA ASP A 181 -8.67 -8.03 11.32
C ASP A 181 -9.09 -6.83 10.47
N ILE A 182 -9.62 -7.08 9.28
CA ILE A 182 -10.12 -6.05 8.37
C ILE A 182 -11.29 -5.27 8.96
N GLU A 183 -12.10 -5.91 9.80
CA GLU A 183 -13.21 -5.26 10.50
C GLU A 183 -12.76 -4.08 11.39
N LYS A 184 -11.55 -4.16 11.95
CA LYS A 184 -10.97 -3.11 12.81
C LYS A 184 -10.69 -1.82 12.07
N PHE A 185 -10.56 -1.89 10.75
CA PHE A 185 -10.21 -0.78 9.87
C PHE A 185 -11.39 -0.20 9.09
N LYS A 186 -12.61 -0.66 9.36
CA LYS A 186 -13.83 -0.06 8.80
C LYS A 186 -14.05 1.32 9.43
N GLU A 187 -14.30 2.34 8.61
CA GLU A 187 -14.81 3.60 9.14
C GLU A 187 -16.18 3.36 9.76
N LYS A 188 -16.34 3.76 11.02
CA LYS A 188 -17.65 3.77 11.66
C LYS A 188 -18.48 4.84 10.97
N THR A 189 -19.50 4.44 10.23
CA THR A 189 -20.53 5.38 9.76
C THR A 189 -21.19 5.94 11.01
N LEU A 190 -20.96 7.22 11.32
CA LEU A 190 -21.80 7.92 12.28
C LEU A 190 -23.20 7.93 11.68
N LEU A 191 -24.09 7.10 12.23
CA LEU A 191 -25.52 7.22 11.97
C LEU A 191 -25.93 8.58 12.54
N THR A 192 -26.07 9.56 11.64
CA THR A 192 -26.76 10.83 11.94
C THR A 192 -28.25 10.62 11.92
#